data_9c2573572ff95d61b3f4330da4318241
#
_entry.id   9c2573572ff95d61b3f4330da4318241
#
_cell.length_a   1.000
_cell.length_b   1.000
_cell.length_c   1.000
_cell.angle_alpha   90.00
_cell.angle_beta   90.00
_cell.angle_gamma   90.00
#
_symmetry.space_group_name_H-M   'P 1'
#
loop_
_entity.id
_entity.type
_entity.pdbx_description
1 polymer ?
#
loop_
_entity_poly.entity_id
_entity_poly.type
_entity_poly.pdbx_seq_one_letter_code
_entity_poly.pdbx_strand_id
1 'polypeptide(L)'
;MRIGILGGLGWCPGASFDDALQGLGAELGRRRWDMVLGVPGPVALDTIGPGVDVVEVLPRGAEPGSCATDRRAVDGPVARMDVVRLLSDAVVMIPGGIEVLADLLALLTEQALGLSAKPCGVLDPDDLLNPLAEQLDALDRAGLPAAPLLRAGDPAQLLDQLAAWRPDGGGDVREEVAWLRINDAGLALLPSAAGLRLPGGPHGPGERGAVALCRLMDQRWSVPLRPERLRPVAALMVPDGGGGWRRVSCYRAQGPQPVVPGAVAHPVGETAACEPAAAALQDLLRRGRVR
;
A
#
# COMPACT_ATOMS: atom_id res chain seq x y z
N MET A 1 8.48 -1.73 -2.25
CA MET A 1 7.02 -1.52 -2.44
C MET A 1 6.24 -2.60 -1.72
N ARG A 2 4.99 -2.29 -1.40
CA ARG A 2 4.01 -3.27 -0.90
C ARG A 2 2.81 -3.25 -1.82
N ILE A 3 2.47 -4.42 -2.39
CA ILE A 3 1.41 -4.57 -3.38
C ILE A 3 0.16 -5.14 -2.71
N GLY A 4 -0.96 -4.44 -2.82
CA GLY A 4 -2.28 -4.95 -2.46
C GLY A 4 -2.84 -5.82 -3.57
N ILE A 5 -3.41 -6.96 -3.23
CA ILE A 5 -4.09 -7.85 -4.18
C ILE A 5 -5.55 -7.95 -3.78
N LEU A 6 -6.43 -7.55 -4.67
CA LEU A 6 -7.88 -7.64 -4.54
C LEU A 6 -8.46 -8.50 -5.66
N GLY A 7 -9.46 -9.30 -5.35
CA GLY A 7 -10.15 -10.18 -6.30
C GLY A 7 -11.48 -10.67 -5.74
N GLY A 8 -12.23 -11.42 -6.53
CA GLY A 8 -13.55 -11.92 -6.19
C GLY A 8 -13.58 -12.92 -5.04
N LEU A 9 -14.66 -12.92 -4.28
CA LEU A 9 -14.90 -13.75 -3.09
C LEU A 9 -15.39 -15.19 -3.42
N GLY A 10 -15.26 -15.67 -4.56
CA GLY A 10 -15.78 -16.98 -4.92
C GLY A 10 -15.51 -17.39 -6.36
N TRP A 11 -14.67 -16.65 -7.01
CA TRP A 11 -14.34 -16.92 -8.39
C TRP A 11 -13.11 -17.81 -8.51
N CYS A 12 -13.21 -18.84 -9.34
CA CYS A 12 -12.10 -19.65 -9.76
C CYS A 12 -11.80 -19.31 -11.23
N PRO A 13 -10.80 -18.50 -11.53
CA PRO A 13 -10.40 -18.23 -12.89
C PRO A 13 -9.90 -19.50 -13.57
N GLY A 14 -9.86 -19.48 -14.89
CA GLY A 14 -9.24 -20.55 -15.68
C GLY A 14 -7.72 -20.61 -15.49
N ALA A 15 -7.10 -21.63 -16.07
CA ALA A 15 -5.67 -21.91 -15.93
C ALA A 15 -4.74 -20.72 -16.24
N SER A 16 -5.13 -19.85 -17.19
CA SER A 16 -4.39 -18.62 -17.52
C SER A 16 -4.23 -17.65 -16.34
N PHE A 17 -5.25 -17.55 -15.49
CA PHE A 17 -5.19 -16.73 -14.28
C PHE A 17 -4.41 -17.38 -13.16
N ASP A 18 -4.50 -18.69 -13.02
CA ASP A 18 -3.71 -19.43 -12.03
C ASP A 18 -2.21 -19.28 -12.34
N ASP A 19 -1.83 -19.41 -13.61
CA ASP A 19 -0.46 -19.21 -14.08
C ASP A 19 -0.01 -17.75 -13.85
N ALA A 20 -0.86 -16.79 -14.16
CA ALA A 20 -0.57 -15.37 -13.94
C ALA A 20 -0.42 -15.02 -12.44
N LEU A 21 -1.24 -15.61 -11.57
CA LEU A 21 -1.12 -15.42 -10.12
C LEU A 21 0.16 -16.04 -9.55
N GLN A 22 0.52 -17.25 -10.00
CA GLN A 22 1.80 -17.87 -9.64
C GLN A 22 2.97 -17.00 -10.11
N GLY A 23 2.92 -16.52 -11.35
CA GLY A 23 3.88 -15.57 -11.90
C GLY A 23 3.99 -14.28 -11.09
N LEU A 24 2.84 -13.73 -10.62
CA LEU A 24 2.80 -12.56 -9.77
C LEU A 24 3.51 -12.80 -8.42
N GLY A 25 3.25 -13.95 -7.78
CA GLY A 25 3.92 -14.35 -6.53
C GLY A 25 5.44 -14.47 -6.71
N ALA A 26 5.88 -15.14 -7.77
CA ALA A 26 7.29 -15.30 -8.10
C ALA A 26 7.98 -13.96 -8.36
N GLU A 27 7.33 -13.07 -9.10
CA GLU A 27 7.87 -11.75 -9.44
C GLU A 27 7.96 -10.81 -8.22
N LEU A 28 6.98 -10.85 -7.32
CA LEU A 28 7.03 -10.14 -6.04
C LEU A 28 8.20 -10.65 -5.17
N GLY A 29 8.41 -11.96 -5.12
CA GLY A 29 9.56 -12.58 -4.45
C GLY A 29 10.90 -12.12 -5.04
N ARG A 30 11.04 -12.13 -6.37
CA ARG A 30 12.24 -11.67 -7.08
C ARG A 30 12.56 -10.20 -6.79
N ARG A 31 11.55 -9.34 -6.73
CA ARG A 31 11.66 -7.90 -6.43
C ARG A 31 11.81 -7.63 -4.93
N ARG A 32 11.59 -8.60 -4.08
CA ARG A 32 11.51 -8.45 -2.61
C ARG A 32 10.47 -7.41 -2.20
N TRP A 33 9.34 -7.42 -2.87
CA TRP A 33 8.19 -6.58 -2.55
C TRP A 33 7.24 -7.31 -1.63
N ASP A 34 6.73 -6.60 -0.63
CA ASP A 34 5.77 -7.14 0.32
C ASP A 34 4.36 -7.18 -0.30
N MET A 35 3.47 -7.96 0.31
CA MET A 35 2.12 -8.18 -0.18
C MET A 35 1.07 -7.89 0.87
N VAL A 36 -0.06 -7.34 0.45
CA VAL A 36 -1.31 -7.27 1.23
C VAL A 36 -2.37 -8.05 0.47
N LEU A 37 -2.74 -9.20 1.00
CA LEU A 37 -3.66 -10.10 0.35
C LEU A 37 -5.09 -9.88 0.85
N GLY A 38 -5.95 -9.38 -0.02
CA GLY A 38 -7.37 -9.17 0.24
C GLY A 38 -8.27 -10.15 -0.52
N VAL A 39 -7.75 -11.31 -0.91
CA VAL A 39 -8.49 -12.37 -1.59
C VAL A 39 -8.69 -13.51 -0.61
N PRO A 40 -9.93 -13.98 -0.36
CA PRO A 40 -10.15 -15.17 0.44
C PRO A 40 -9.85 -16.45 -0.34
N GLY A 41 -9.35 -17.44 0.35
CA GLY A 41 -9.07 -18.76 -0.21
C GLY A 41 -7.59 -19.01 -0.53
N PRO A 42 -7.25 -20.24 -0.92
CA PRO A 42 -5.91 -20.58 -1.33
C PRO A 42 -5.64 -19.95 -2.71
N VAL A 43 -5.29 -18.68 -2.73
CA VAL A 43 -4.58 -18.15 -3.88
C VAL A 43 -3.26 -18.91 -3.89
N ALA A 44 -2.95 -19.59 -4.99
CA ALA A 44 -1.72 -20.38 -5.16
C ALA A 44 -0.49 -19.45 -5.13
N LEU A 45 -0.19 -18.93 -3.95
CA LEU A 45 0.99 -18.10 -3.68
C LEU A 45 2.12 -18.95 -3.09
N ASP A 46 2.10 -20.26 -3.36
CA ASP A 46 3.15 -21.20 -2.94
C ASP A 46 4.52 -20.85 -3.53
N THR A 47 4.52 -19.97 -4.55
CA THR A 47 5.74 -19.47 -5.21
C THR A 47 6.31 -18.19 -4.58
N ILE A 48 5.68 -17.64 -3.52
CA ILE A 48 6.25 -16.48 -2.82
C ILE A 48 7.56 -16.90 -2.20
N GLY A 49 8.64 -16.32 -2.71
CA GLY A 49 9.99 -16.60 -2.21
C GLY A 49 10.15 -16.19 -0.73
N PRO A 50 11.15 -16.76 -0.04
CA PRO A 50 11.45 -16.40 1.34
C PRO A 50 11.80 -14.91 1.43
N GLY A 51 11.31 -14.25 2.49
CA GLY A 51 11.65 -12.85 2.75
C GLY A 51 10.65 -11.82 2.23
N VAL A 52 9.49 -12.22 1.75
CA VAL A 52 8.33 -11.37 1.48
C VAL A 52 7.41 -11.35 2.71
N ASP A 53 7.04 -10.17 3.19
CA ASP A 53 6.02 -10.06 4.23
C ASP A 53 4.64 -10.07 3.58
N VAL A 54 3.78 -10.97 4.07
CA VAL A 54 2.40 -11.11 3.61
C VAL A 54 1.44 -10.68 4.72
N VAL A 55 0.70 -9.60 4.49
CA VAL A 55 -0.41 -9.19 5.37
C VAL A 55 -1.70 -9.69 4.77
N GLU A 56 -2.39 -10.56 5.46
CA GLU A 56 -3.69 -11.07 5.05
C GLU A 56 -4.82 -10.23 5.63
N VAL A 57 -5.74 -9.77 4.78
CA VAL A 57 -6.91 -8.97 5.16
C VAL A 57 -8.16 -9.75 4.83
N LEU A 58 -8.78 -10.32 5.85
CA LEU A 58 -9.89 -11.25 5.71
C LEU A 58 -11.15 -10.79 6.44
N PRO A 59 -12.34 -11.14 5.93
CA PRO A 59 -13.56 -11.02 6.70
C PRO A 59 -13.47 -11.79 8.03
N ARG A 60 -14.15 -11.32 9.09
CA ARG A 60 -14.22 -12.06 10.36
C ARG A 60 -14.80 -13.46 10.13
N GLY A 61 -14.15 -14.46 10.68
CA GLY A 61 -14.57 -15.86 10.56
C GLY A 61 -14.08 -16.57 9.29
N ALA A 62 -13.39 -15.89 8.39
CA ALA A 62 -12.73 -16.54 7.27
C ALA A 62 -11.50 -17.33 7.73
N GLU A 63 -11.27 -18.50 7.11
CA GLU A 63 -10.08 -19.29 7.39
C GLU A 63 -8.84 -18.62 6.80
N PRO A 64 -7.76 -18.52 7.58
CA PRO A 64 -6.53 -17.88 7.12
C PRO A 64 -5.73 -18.78 6.18
N GLY A 65 -5.05 -18.16 5.22
CA GLY A 65 -4.03 -18.83 4.40
C GLY A 65 -2.77 -19.21 5.18
N SER A 66 -1.95 -20.07 4.61
CA SER A 66 -0.75 -20.61 5.27
C SER A 66 0.47 -19.68 5.26
N CYS A 67 0.52 -18.70 4.35
CA CYS A 67 1.71 -17.88 4.09
C CYS A 67 1.73 -16.51 4.82
N ALA A 68 0.67 -16.16 5.55
CA ALA A 68 0.54 -14.84 6.16
C ALA A 68 1.51 -14.63 7.34
N THR A 69 2.28 -13.53 7.29
CA THR A 69 3.13 -13.06 8.39
C THR A 69 2.39 -12.15 9.37
N ASP A 70 1.30 -11.52 8.94
CA ASP A 70 0.37 -10.72 9.75
C ASP A 70 -1.07 -10.87 9.23
N ARG A 71 -2.06 -10.63 10.10
CA ARG A 71 -3.47 -10.79 9.75
C ARG A 71 -4.31 -9.65 10.26
N ARG A 72 -5.27 -9.21 9.41
CA ARG A 72 -6.24 -8.17 9.73
C ARG A 72 -7.65 -8.71 9.50
N ALA A 73 -8.43 -8.85 10.57
CA ALA A 73 -9.83 -9.17 10.45
C ALA A 73 -10.65 -7.89 10.23
N VAL A 74 -11.55 -7.92 9.24
CA VAL A 74 -12.36 -6.76 8.83
C VAL A 74 -13.85 -7.12 8.74
N ASP A 75 -14.71 -6.10 8.86
CA ASP A 75 -16.16 -6.26 8.79
C ASP A 75 -16.65 -5.91 7.37
N GLY A 76 -16.68 -6.92 6.50
CA GLY A 76 -17.23 -6.83 5.16
C GLY A 76 -16.26 -6.38 4.05
N PRO A 77 -16.73 -6.38 2.79
CA PRO A 77 -15.90 -6.14 1.60
C PRO A 77 -15.34 -4.72 1.51
N VAL A 78 -16.14 -3.71 1.87
CA VAL A 78 -15.71 -2.30 1.84
C VAL A 78 -14.55 -2.08 2.80
N ALA A 79 -14.65 -2.58 4.05
CA ALA A 79 -13.57 -2.47 5.02
C ALA A 79 -12.32 -3.24 4.57
N ARG A 80 -12.49 -4.36 3.86
CA ARG A 80 -11.38 -5.12 3.25
C ARG A 80 -10.65 -4.27 2.22
N MET A 81 -11.35 -3.70 1.25
CA MET A 81 -10.77 -2.81 0.24
C MET A 81 -10.04 -1.63 0.87
N ASP A 82 -10.66 -0.97 1.85
CA ASP A 82 -10.07 0.16 2.57
C ASP A 82 -8.74 -0.21 3.26
N VAL A 83 -8.69 -1.37 3.94
CA VAL A 83 -7.48 -1.81 4.64
C VAL A 83 -6.39 -2.23 3.67
N VAL A 84 -6.73 -2.97 2.60
CA VAL A 84 -5.76 -3.34 1.56
C VAL A 84 -5.15 -2.09 0.95
N ARG A 85 -5.97 -1.12 0.54
CA ARG A 85 -5.51 0.14 -0.03
C ARG A 85 -4.67 0.97 0.95
N LEU A 86 -5.06 1.01 2.22
CA LEU A 86 -4.32 1.74 3.26
C LEU A 86 -2.90 1.19 3.42
N LEU A 87 -2.75 -0.13 3.43
CA LEU A 87 -1.48 -0.80 3.68
C LEU A 87 -0.58 -0.90 2.45
N SER A 88 -1.09 -0.67 1.24
CA SER A 88 -0.40 -0.90 -0.03
C SER A 88 0.09 0.38 -0.68
N ASP A 89 1.18 0.30 -1.41
CA ASP A 89 1.71 1.37 -2.27
C ASP A 89 1.00 1.40 -3.63
N ALA A 90 0.57 0.25 -4.10
CA ALA A 90 -0.18 0.03 -5.33
C ALA A 90 -1.16 -1.13 -5.14
N VAL A 91 -2.22 -1.18 -5.94
CA VAL A 91 -3.20 -2.27 -5.90
C VAL A 91 -3.22 -3.01 -7.23
N VAL A 92 -3.12 -4.32 -7.17
CA VAL A 92 -3.39 -5.24 -8.28
C VAL A 92 -4.78 -5.83 -8.09
N MET A 93 -5.62 -5.60 -9.07
CA MET A 93 -6.95 -6.22 -9.16
C MET A 93 -6.86 -7.48 -10.01
N ILE A 94 -7.49 -8.54 -9.54
CA ILE A 94 -7.68 -9.77 -10.31
C ILE A 94 -9.13 -9.76 -10.77
N PRO A 95 -9.38 -9.83 -12.09
CA PRO A 95 -10.76 -9.85 -12.61
C PRO A 95 -11.64 -10.86 -11.88
N GLY A 96 -12.88 -10.51 -11.70
CA GLY A 96 -13.86 -11.31 -10.97
C GLY A 96 -15.28 -10.87 -11.28
N GLY A 97 -16.21 -11.10 -10.36
CA GLY A 97 -17.60 -10.71 -10.50
C GLY A 97 -17.82 -9.19 -10.44
N ILE A 98 -19.08 -8.81 -10.39
CA ILE A 98 -19.50 -7.39 -10.34
C ILE A 98 -18.95 -6.65 -9.12
N GLU A 99 -18.67 -7.36 -8.03
CA GLU A 99 -18.08 -6.79 -6.83
C GLU A 99 -16.65 -6.30 -7.06
N VAL A 100 -15.86 -7.03 -7.88
CA VAL A 100 -14.49 -6.62 -8.23
C VAL A 100 -14.50 -5.42 -9.16
N LEU A 101 -15.44 -5.38 -10.12
CA LEU A 101 -15.62 -4.21 -10.97
C LEU A 101 -16.04 -2.99 -10.17
N ALA A 102 -16.89 -3.15 -9.16
CA ALA A 102 -17.28 -2.05 -8.28
C ALA A 102 -16.08 -1.51 -7.48
N ASP A 103 -15.25 -2.41 -6.92
CA ASP A 103 -14.02 -2.04 -6.22
C ASP A 103 -13.02 -1.33 -7.16
N LEU A 104 -12.84 -1.85 -8.38
CA LEU A 104 -11.98 -1.24 -9.40
C LEU A 104 -12.44 0.17 -9.77
N LEU A 105 -13.72 0.34 -10.08
CA LEU A 105 -14.29 1.64 -10.43
C LEU A 105 -14.19 2.64 -9.28
N ALA A 106 -14.36 2.20 -8.02
CA ALA A 106 -14.14 3.05 -6.86
C ALA A 106 -12.70 3.55 -6.77
N LEU A 107 -11.71 2.68 -6.99
CA LEU A 107 -10.29 3.06 -7.00
C LEU A 107 -9.95 4.02 -8.14
N LEU A 108 -10.44 3.75 -9.34
CA LEU A 108 -10.23 4.63 -10.50
C LEU A 108 -10.93 5.99 -10.31
N THR A 109 -12.10 6.02 -9.69
CA THR A 109 -12.81 7.27 -9.35
C THR A 109 -11.99 8.12 -8.38
N GLU A 110 -11.41 7.52 -7.35
CA GLU A 110 -10.56 8.26 -6.42
C GLU A 110 -9.30 8.83 -7.10
N GLN A 111 -8.71 8.09 -8.03
CA GLN A 111 -7.58 8.59 -8.82
C GLN A 111 -8.01 9.76 -9.72
N ALA A 112 -9.11 9.61 -10.49
CA ALA A 112 -9.62 10.63 -11.37
C ALA A 112 -9.98 11.94 -10.66
N LEU A 113 -10.40 11.85 -9.40
CA LEU A 113 -10.74 13.01 -8.56
C LEU A 113 -9.56 13.54 -7.74
N GLY A 114 -8.36 12.97 -7.90
CA GLY A 114 -7.16 13.36 -7.12
C GLY A 114 -7.25 13.00 -5.63
N LEU A 115 -8.17 12.13 -5.23
CA LEU A 115 -8.33 11.68 -3.83
C LEU A 115 -7.33 10.59 -3.44
N SER A 116 -6.74 9.93 -4.43
CA SER A 116 -5.69 8.92 -4.24
C SER A 116 -4.59 9.11 -5.27
N ALA A 117 -3.35 9.13 -4.80
CA ALA A 117 -2.16 9.14 -5.64
C ALA A 117 -1.58 7.74 -5.89
N LYS A 118 -2.23 6.69 -5.40
CA LYS A 118 -1.76 5.31 -5.51
C LYS A 118 -2.26 4.67 -6.81
N PRO A 119 -1.37 4.00 -7.56
CA PRO A 119 -1.79 3.32 -8.78
C PRO A 119 -2.63 2.08 -8.48
N CYS A 120 -3.59 1.83 -9.38
CA CYS A 120 -4.35 0.60 -9.46
C CYS A 120 -4.15 0.00 -10.86
N GLY A 121 -3.89 -1.29 -10.93
CA GLY A 121 -3.76 -2.00 -12.20
C GLY A 121 -4.45 -3.36 -12.15
N VAL A 122 -4.74 -3.92 -13.32
CA VAL A 122 -5.44 -5.19 -13.47
C VAL A 122 -4.51 -6.24 -14.10
N LEU A 123 -4.40 -7.40 -13.46
CA LEU A 123 -3.78 -8.58 -14.04
C LEU A 123 -4.82 -9.28 -14.90
N ASP A 124 -4.75 -9.11 -16.21
CA ASP A 124 -5.78 -9.49 -17.18
C ASP A 124 -5.20 -10.33 -18.33
N PRO A 125 -4.84 -11.61 -18.09
CA PRO A 125 -4.20 -12.46 -19.09
C PRO A 125 -5.09 -12.77 -20.31
N ASP A 126 -6.40 -12.72 -20.16
CA ASP A 126 -7.36 -13.05 -21.22
C ASP A 126 -8.04 -11.81 -21.83
N ASP A 127 -7.54 -10.60 -21.54
CA ASP A 127 -8.08 -9.34 -22.04
C ASP A 127 -9.59 -9.11 -21.74
N LEU A 128 -10.06 -9.70 -20.64
CA LEU A 128 -11.47 -9.64 -20.23
C LEU A 128 -11.97 -8.20 -20.04
N LEU A 129 -11.12 -7.28 -19.62
CA LEU A 129 -11.46 -5.89 -19.34
C LEU A 129 -11.19 -4.91 -20.50
N ASN A 130 -10.94 -5.41 -21.73
CA ASN A 130 -10.82 -4.57 -22.91
C ASN A 130 -11.99 -3.59 -23.10
N PRO A 131 -13.27 -4.02 -22.98
CA PRO A 131 -14.40 -3.11 -23.15
C PRO A 131 -14.43 -1.98 -22.11
N LEU A 132 -13.99 -2.27 -20.88
CA LEU A 132 -13.90 -1.24 -19.84
C LEU A 132 -12.79 -0.24 -20.15
N ALA A 133 -11.62 -0.69 -20.61
CA ALA A 133 -10.52 0.19 -21.01
C ALA A 133 -10.95 1.13 -22.13
N GLU A 134 -11.61 0.62 -23.17
CA GLU A 134 -12.17 1.42 -24.28
C GLU A 134 -13.18 2.47 -23.79
N GLN A 135 -14.02 2.10 -22.80
CA GLN A 135 -14.98 3.03 -22.23
C GLN A 135 -14.29 4.16 -21.44
N LEU A 136 -13.26 3.83 -20.64
CA LEU A 136 -12.49 4.84 -19.89
C LEU A 136 -11.73 5.78 -20.83
N ASP A 137 -11.14 5.26 -21.90
CA ASP A 137 -10.50 6.06 -22.94
C ASP A 137 -11.52 6.99 -23.67
N ALA A 138 -12.74 6.53 -23.84
CA ALA A 138 -13.81 7.36 -24.43
C ALA A 138 -14.22 8.50 -23.49
N LEU A 139 -14.26 8.29 -22.18
CA LEU A 139 -14.53 9.34 -21.18
C LEU A 139 -13.40 10.38 -21.19
N ASP A 140 -12.13 9.95 -21.19
CA ASP A 140 -10.99 10.85 -21.26
C ASP A 140 -10.99 11.70 -22.53
N ARG A 141 -11.21 11.09 -23.69
CA ARG A 141 -11.35 11.82 -24.99
C ARG A 141 -12.53 12.81 -24.99
N ALA A 142 -13.55 12.57 -24.22
CA ALA A 142 -14.69 13.49 -24.04
C ALA A 142 -14.40 14.62 -23.04
N GLY A 143 -13.20 14.64 -22.42
CA GLY A 143 -12.83 15.61 -21.38
C GLY A 143 -13.53 15.38 -20.05
N LEU A 144 -14.06 14.19 -19.81
CA LEU A 144 -14.66 13.80 -18.54
C LEU A 144 -13.57 13.23 -17.60
N PRO A 145 -13.71 13.42 -16.28
CA PRO A 145 -12.76 12.85 -15.33
C PRO A 145 -12.64 11.33 -15.51
N ALA A 146 -11.45 10.87 -15.86
CA ALA A 146 -11.11 9.46 -16.00
C ALA A 146 -9.71 9.21 -15.43
N ALA A 147 -9.46 7.98 -14.98
CA ALA A 147 -8.12 7.53 -14.62
C ALA A 147 -7.69 6.45 -15.62
N PRO A 148 -6.42 6.41 -16.02
CA PRO A 148 -5.93 5.37 -16.91
C PRO A 148 -6.04 4.01 -16.24
N LEU A 149 -6.57 3.03 -16.97
CA LEU A 149 -6.59 1.64 -16.52
C LEU A 149 -5.24 0.99 -16.85
N LEU A 150 -4.36 0.89 -15.86
CA LEU A 150 -3.14 0.10 -15.98
C LEU A 150 -3.53 -1.38 -16.05
N ARG A 151 -3.09 -2.10 -17.09
CA ARG A 151 -3.34 -3.52 -17.20
C ARG A 151 -2.27 -4.25 -18.00
N ALA A 152 -2.07 -5.50 -17.67
CA ALA A 152 -1.24 -6.41 -18.44
C ALA A 152 -1.65 -7.86 -18.15
N GLY A 153 -1.45 -8.75 -19.11
CA GLY A 153 -1.55 -10.20 -18.91
C GLY A 153 -0.30 -10.76 -18.24
N ASP A 154 0.84 -10.12 -18.42
CA ASP A 154 2.12 -10.50 -17.80
C ASP A 154 2.33 -9.76 -16.47
N PRO A 155 2.58 -10.50 -15.35
CA PRO A 155 2.77 -9.90 -14.03
C PRO A 155 3.98 -8.95 -13.96
N ALA A 156 5.08 -9.26 -14.62
CA ALA A 156 6.28 -8.42 -14.57
C ALA A 156 6.01 -7.08 -15.24
N GLN A 157 5.34 -7.09 -16.39
CA GLN A 157 4.93 -5.88 -17.11
C GLN A 157 3.96 -5.03 -16.25
N LEU A 158 2.97 -5.64 -15.60
CA LEU A 158 2.03 -4.93 -14.73
C LEU A 158 2.77 -4.26 -13.56
N LEU A 159 3.66 -4.99 -12.90
CA LEU A 159 4.42 -4.46 -11.77
C LEU A 159 5.38 -3.34 -12.20
N ASP A 160 5.94 -3.40 -13.42
CA ASP A 160 6.74 -2.30 -13.98
C ASP A 160 5.89 -1.05 -14.22
N GLN A 161 4.69 -1.19 -14.77
CA GLN A 161 3.75 -0.07 -14.94
C GLN A 161 3.40 0.57 -13.59
N LEU A 162 3.08 -0.24 -12.58
CA LEU A 162 2.77 0.25 -11.23
C LEU A 162 3.96 0.94 -10.56
N ALA A 163 5.17 0.43 -10.75
CA ALA A 163 6.39 1.06 -10.23
C ALA A 163 6.71 2.39 -10.92
N ALA A 164 6.45 2.45 -12.22
CA ALA A 164 6.66 3.65 -13.03
C ALA A 164 5.58 4.71 -12.86
N TRP A 165 4.44 4.37 -12.24
CA TRP A 165 3.33 5.30 -12.05
C TRP A 165 3.71 6.57 -11.32
N ARG A 166 3.17 7.71 -11.81
CA ARG A 166 3.28 9.03 -11.19
C ARG A 166 1.90 9.69 -11.20
N PRO A 167 1.44 10.27 -10.09
CA PRO A 167 0.08 10.81 -9.97
C PRO A 167 -0.26 11.91 -10.99
N ASP A 168 0.73 12.71 -11.35
CA ASP A 168 0.63 13.83 -12.29
C ASP A 168 1.51 13.64 -13.54
N GLY A 169 1.91 12.39 -13.81
CA GLY A 169 2.70 12.00 -14.97
C GLY A 169 4.18 12.43 -14.89
N GLY A 170 4.64 13.04 -13.79
CA GLY A 170 6.02 13.52 -13.69
C GLY A 170 6.65 13.39 -12.29
N GLY A 171 7.92 13.83 -12.20
CA GLY A 171 8.69 13.87 -10.99
C GLY A 171 9.29 12.52 -10.53
N ASP A 172 10.30 12.60 -9.67
CA ASP A 172 10.93 11.45 -9.05
C ASP A 172 10.14 10.96 -7.85
N VAL A 173 10.14 9.64 -7.61
CA VAL A 173 9.59 9.06 -6.39
C VAL A 173 10.71 8.63 -5.46
N ARG A 174 10.74 9.18 -4.26
CA ARG A 174 11.66 8.77 -3.19
C ARG A 174 10.98 7.78 -2.26
N GLU A 175 11.67 6.68 -1.98
CA GLU A 175 11.21 5.65 -1.04
C GLU A 175 11.65 6.02 0.37
N GLU A 176 10.69 6.07 1.30
CA GLU A 176 10.94 6.37 2.71
C GLU A 176 10.24 5.38 3.62
N VAL A 177 10.75 5.25 4.82
CA VAL A 177 10.13 4.49 5.91
C VAL A 177 9.91 5.38 7.10
N ALA A 178 8.85 5.14 7.86
CA ALA A 178 8.51 5.93 9.02
C ALA A 178 8.07 5.07 10.21
N TRP A 179 8.43 5.52 11.38
CA TRP A 179 8.02 4.97 12.65
C TRP A 179 6.75 5.64 13.16
N LEU A 180 5.78 4.83 13.56
CA LEU A 180 4.55 5.28 14.15
C LEU A 180 4.48 4.93 15.63
N ARG A 181 4.45 5.95 16.47
CA ARG A 181 4.15 5.83 17.90
C ARG A 181 3.02 6.76 18.27
N ILE A 182 1.95 6.19 18.79
CA ILE A 182 0.77 6.92 19.28
C ILE A 182 0.63 6.62 20.77
N ASN A 183 0.32 7.62 21.54
CA ASN A 183 -0.05 7.53 22.96
C ASN A 183 -1.25 8.47 23.25
N ASP A 184 -1.65 8.57 24.49
CA ASP A 184 -2.80 9.42 24.92
C ASP A 184 -2.60 10.90 24.59
N ALA A 185 -1.34 11.37 24.48
CA ALA A 185 -1.00 12.74 24.12
C ALA A 185 -0.92 12.97 22.60
N GLY A 186 -1.01 11.93 21.77
CA GLY A 186 -1.04 12.01 20.33
C GLY A 186 0.05 11.22 19.60
N LEU A 187 0.36 11.66 18.37
CA LEU A 187 1.36 11.09 17.49
C LEU A 187 2.75 11.66 17.82
N ALA A 188 3.74 10.80 17.97
CA ALA A 188 5.12 11.21 18.18
C ALA A 188 5.75 11.74 16.87
N LEU A 189 6.11 13.01 16.83
CA LEU A 189 6.71 13.68 15.68
C LEU A 189 8.03 14.34 16.06
N LEU A 190 8.90 14.52 15.09
CA LEU A 190 10.20 15.18 15.21
C LEU A 190 10.16 16.57 14.57
N PRO A 191 10.69 17.61 15.22
CA PRO A 191 10.88 18.91 14.58
C PRO A 191 11.82 18.80 13.37
N SER A 192 11.51 19.53 12.31
CA SER A 192 12.33 19.71 11.12
C SER A 192 12.27 21.16 10.62
N ALA A 193 13.10 21.53 9.66
CA ALA A 193 13.06 22.85 9.04
C ALA A 193 11.73 23.15 8.31
N ALA A 194 11.05 22.10 7.83
CA ALA A 194 9.80 22.21 7.09
C ALA A 194 8.54 21.95 7.97
N GLY A 195 8.73 21.77 9.29
CA GLY A 195 7.64 21.46 10.22
C GLY A 195 7.85 20.16 11.01
N LEU A 196 6.76 19.58 11.49
CA LEU A 196 6.79 18.33 12.24
C LEU A 196 6.74 17.12 11.28
N ARG A 197 7.66 16.17 11.46
CA ARG A 197 7.75 14.97 10.60
C ARG A 197 7.72 13.69 11.41
N LEU A 198 7.38 12.58 10.72
CA LEU A 198 7.51 11.24 11.28
C LEU A 198 8.99 10.86 11.48
N PRO A 199 9.35 10.19 12.59
CA PRO A 199 10.66 9.57 12.72
C PRO A 199 10.90 8.53 11.62
N GLY A 200 12.01 8.62 10.90
CA GLY A 200 12.31 7.73 9.77
C GLY A 200 13.26 8.35 8.76
N GLY A 201 13.13 7.97 7.51
CA GLY A 201 13.94 8.52 6.43
C GLY A 201 14.00 7.59 5.21
N PRO A 202 14.90 7.90 4.23
CA PRO A 202 15.03 7.14 3.01
C PRO A 202 15.59 5.74 3.25
N HIS A 203 15.16 4.79 2.45
CA HIS A 203 15.78 3.47 2.38
C HIS A 203 16.45 3.23 1.01
N GLY A 204 17.41 2.31 0.99
CA GLY A 204 18.18 2.00 -0.22
C GLY A 204 17.41 1.11 -1.20
N PRO A 205 17.87 1.05 -2.46
CA PRO A 205 17.32 0.12 -3.44
C PRO A 205 17.41 -1.33 -2.97
N GLY A 206 16.30 -2.08 -3.09
CA GLY A 206 16.24 -3.50 -2.69
C GLY A 206 16.28 -3.77 -1.18
N GLU A 207 16.38 -2.73 -0.34
CA GLU A 207 16.26 -2.87 1.11
C GLU A 207 14.78 -3.02 1.50
N ARG A 208 14.46 -3.96 2.39
CA ARG A 208 13.08 -4.10 2.91
C ARG A 208 12.77 -2.97 3.88
N GLY A 209 11.56 -2.39 3.78
CA GLY A 209 11.17 -1.23 4.59
C GLY A 209 11.31 -1.44 6.10
N ALA A 210 10.93 -2.61 6.63
CA ALA A 210 11.11 -2.93 8.05
C ALA A 210 12.58 -2.96 8.47
N VAL A 211 13.47 -3.49 7.64
CA VAL A 211 14.92 -3.53 7.88
C VAL A 211 15.52 -2.14 7.83
N ALA A 212 15.14 -1.36 6.82
CA ALA A 212 15.57 0.04 6.68
C ALA A 212 15.18 0.87 7.91
N LEU A 213 13.94 0.69 8.39
CA LEU A 213 13.49 1.39 9.58
C LEU A 213 14.31 1.02 10.82
N CYS A 214 14.58 -0.29 11.03
CA CYS A 214 15.42 -0.73 12.16
C CYS A 214 16.81 -0.09 12.10
N ARG A 215 17.46 -0.11 10.94
CA ARG A 215 18.76 0.52 10.73
C ARG A 215 18.73 2.02 11.00
N LEU A 216 17.75 2.74 10.47
CA LEU A 216 17.63 4.19 10.67
C LEU A 216 17.35 4.56 12.13
N MET A 217 16.50 3.80 12.82
CA MET A 217 16.16 4.03 14.22
C MET A 217 17.37 3.81 15.13
N ASP A 218 18.16 2.76 14.88
CA ASP A 218 19.38 2.50 15.60
C ASP A 218 20.45 3.57 15.33
N GLN A 219 20.74 3.84 14.07
CA GLN A 219 21.79 4.79 13.66
C GLN A 219 21.52 6.24 14.09
N ARG A 220 20.27 6.70 14.03
CA ARG A 220 19.93 8.11 14.28
C ARG A 220 19.54 8.41 15.73
N TRP A 221 18.95 7.44 16.41
CA TRP A 221 18.36 7.67 17.72
C TRP A 221 18.74 6.61 18.76
N SER A 222 19.59 5.64 18.40
CA SER A 222 19.96 4.51 19.27
C SER A 222 18.75 3.75 19.81
N VAL A 223 17.73 3.60 18.98
CA VAL A 223 16.49 2.88 19.28
C VAL A 223 16.53 1.53 18.58
N PRO A 224 16.85 0.43 19.28
CA PRO A 224 16.93 -0.89 18.68
C PRO A 224 15.52 -1.42 18.42
N LEU A 225 15.22 -1.69 17.16
CA LEU A 225 14.00 -2.35 16.72
C LEU A 225 14.34 -3.71 16.09
N ARG A 226 13.34 -4.59 16.03
CA ARG A 226 13.46 -5.89 15.37
C ARG A 226 12.46 -5.96 14.23
N PRO A 227 12.89 -6.28 12.99
CA PRO A 227 12.01 -6.29 11.83
C PRO A 227 10.77 -7.18 12.00
N GLU A 228 10.91 -8.34 12.63
CA GLU A 228 9.84 -9.31 12.88
C GLU A 228 8.78 -8.81 13.87
N ARG A 229 9.08 -7.76 14.62
CA ARG A 229 8.11 -7.07 15.51
C ARG A 229 7.44 -5.86 14.87
N LEU A 230 7.88 -5.48 13.67
CA LEU A 230 7.26 -4.36 12.96
C LEU A 230 6.03 -4.82 12.19
N ARG A 231 4.95 -4.04 12.31
CA ARG A 231 3.73 -4.24 11.54
C ARG A 231 3.47 -3.03 10.67
N PRO A 232 3.16 -3.22 9.40
CA PRO A 232 2.76 -2.12 8.54
C PRO A 232 1.45 -1.52 9.03
N VAL A 233 1.35 -0.21 8.97
CA VAL A 233 0.19 0.56 9.43
C VAL A 233 -0.44 1.34 8.31
N ALA A 234 0.38 1.93 7.46
CA ALA A 234 -0.05 2.69 6.28
C ALA A 234 1.06 2.74 5.25
N ALA A 235 0.70 2.88 3.99
CA ALA A 235 1.55 3.34 2.91
C ALA A 235 0.98 4.68 2.40
N LEU A 236 1.83 5.68 2.27
CA LEU A 236 1.43 7.03 1.87
C LEU A 236 2.15 7.41 0.59
N MET A 237 1.47 8.10 -0.31
CA MET A 237 2.05 8.77 -1.46
C MET A 237 1.77 10.25 -1.31
N VAL A 238 2.81 11.04 -1.10
CA VAL A 238 2.69 12.46 -0.78
C VAL A 238 3.68 13.29 -1.59
N PRO A 239 3.37 14.56 -1.93
CA PRO A 239 4.32 15.42 -2.62
C PRO A 239 5.56 15.68 -1.75
N ASP A 240 6.72 15.83 -2.37
CA ASP A 240 8.00 16.11 -1.69
C ASP A 240 8.30 17.59 -1.51
N GLY A 241 7.46 18.47 -2.06
CA GLY A 241 7.62 19.91 -2.04
C GLY A 241 8.57 20.47 -3.11
N GLY A 242 9.24 19.63 -3.89
CA GLY A 242 10.17 19.99 -4.97
C GLY A 242 9.71 19.56 -6.37
N GLY A 243 8.42 19.20 -6.52
CA GLY A 243 7.85 18.71 -7.78
C GLY A 243 7.96 17.21 -7.96
N GLY A 244 8.43 16.49 -6.94
CA GLY A 244 8.46 15.01 -6.89
C GLY A 244 7.49 14.45 -5.86
N TRP A 245 7.60 13.15 -5.64
CA TRP A 245 6.74 12.40 -4.73
C TRP A 245 7.56 11.61 -3.72
N ARG A 246 6.98 11.39 -2.54
CA ARG A 246 7.51 10.48 -1.53
C ARG A 246 6.52 9.35 -1.29
N ARG A 247 7.02 8.12 -1.38
CA ARG A 247 6.30 6.91 -0.97
C ARG A 247 6.79 6.55 0.42
N VAL A 248 5.92 6.64 1.42
CA VAL A 248 6.29 6.47 2.83
C VAL A 248 5.59 5.25 3.41
N SER A 249 6.35 4.20 3.70
CA SER A 249 5.86 3.01 4.40
C SER A 249 5.93 3.21 5.91
N CYS A 250 4.78 3.26 6.57
CA CYS A 250 4.65 3.49 8.01
C CYS A 250 4.54 2.17 8.78
N TYR A 251 5.31 2.05 9.86
CA TYR A 251 5.36 0.85 10.71
C TYR A 251 5.16 1.19 12.18
N ARG A 252 4.61 0.23 12.92
CA ARG A 252 4.45 0.25 14.36
C ARG A 252 5.03 -1.04 14.96
N ALA A 253 5.67 -0.99 16.14
CA ALA A 253 6.11 -2.19 16.82
C ALA A 253 4.94 -2.90 17.52
N GLN A 254 5.03 -4.22 17.60
CA GLN A 254 4.22 -5.01 18.52
C GLN A 254 4.83 -4.92 19.93
N GLY A 255 3.97 -4.71 20.94
CA GLY A 255 4.37 -4.59 22.33
C GLY A 255 4.81 -3.17 22.73
N PRO A 256 5.73 -3.04 23.71
CA PRO A 256 6.16 -1.73 24.18
C PRO A 256 6.73 -0.87 23.04
N GLN A 257 6.26 0.38 22.97
CA GLN A 257 6.68 1.32 21.94
C GLN A 257 7.88 2.12 22.43
N PRO A 258 9.08 1.96 21.85
CA PRO A 258 10.23 2.75 22.26
C PRO A 258 10.01 4.25 22.00
N VAL A 259 10.62 5.06 22.84
CA VAL A 259 10.60 6.53 22.71
C VAL A 259 11.74 6.95 21.81
N VAL A 260 11.44 7.80 20.82
CA VAL A 260 12.46 8.42 19.97
C VAL A 260 12.93 9.71 20.65
N PRO A 261 14.23 9.84 20.93
CA PRO A 261 14.77 11.08 21.51
C PRO A 261 14.45 12.30 20.65
N GLY A 262 13.99 13.37 21.28
CA GLY A 262 13.61 14.62 20.60
C GLY A 262 12.24 14.61 19.94
N ALA A 263 11.52 13.49 19.94
CA ALA A 263 10.14 13.46 19.46
C ALA A 263 9.20 14.12 20.47
N VAL A 264 8.27 14.92 19.95
CA VAL A 264 7.19 15.56 20.72
C VAL A 264 5.87 14.91 20.39
N ALA A 265 4.98 14.81 21.37
CA ALA A 265 3.62 14.35 21.14
C ALA A 265 2.82 15.49 20.49
N HIS A 266 2.13 15.18 19.41
CA HIS A 266 1.30 16.14 18.69
C HIS A 266 -0.14 15.63 18.64
N PRO A 267 -1.14 16.42 19.03
CA PRO A 267 -2.54 15.96 19.08
C PRO A 267 -3.02 15.40 17.76
N VAL A 268 -3.81 14.32 17.83
CA VAL A 268 -4.36 13.67 16.64
C VAL A 268 -5.33 14.62 15.92
N GLY A 269 -5.12 14.78 14.62
CA GLY A 269 -5.95 15.62 13.75
C GLY A 269 -5.45 17.05 13.56
N GLU A 270 -4.43 17.50 14.29
CA GLU A 270 -3.77 18.77 14.06
C GLU A 270 -2.69 18.61 12.97
N THR A 271 -2.85 19.31 11.84
CA THR A 271 -1.99 19.13 10.66
C THR A 271 -1.21 20.37 10.25
N ALA A 272 -1.56 21.54 10.80
CA ALA A 272 -1.04 22.82 10.31
C ALA A 272 0.50 22.98 10.41
N ALA A 273 1.14 22.31 11.38
CA ALA A 273 2.58 22.34 11.55
C ALA A 273 3.29 21.08 11.01
N CYS A 274 2.58 20.19 10.30
CA CYS A 274 3.09 18.91 9.89
C CYS A 274 3.61 18.91 8.45
N GLU A 275 4.72 18.19 8.20
CA GLU A 275 5.12 17.82 6.84
C GLU A 275 4.05 16.93 6.18
N PRO A 276 3.99 16.87 4.82
CA PRO A 276 2.92 16.17 4.10
C PRO A 276 2.63 14.74 4.57
N ALA A 277 3.65 13.93 4.85
CA ALA A 277 3.46 12.56 5.34
C ALA A 277 2.86 12.51 6.75
N ALA A 278 3.30 13.39 7.65
CA ALA A 278 2.76 13.49 9.00
C ALA A 278 1.31 14.02 8.97
N ALA A 279 1.03 15.01 8.14
CA ALA A 279 -0.32 15.56 7.95
C ALA A 279 -1.29 14.50 7.39
N ALA A 280 -0.88 13.73 6.37
CA ALA A 280 -1.68 12.65 5.81
C ALA A 280 -1.99 11.55 6.85
N LEU A 281 -1.00 11.18 7.67
CA LEU A 281 -1.21 10.20 8.72
C LEU A 281 -2.12 10.73 9.84
N GLN A 282 -1.99 12.01 10.22
CA GLN A 282 -2.88 12.67 11.19
C GLN A 282 -4.34 12.64 10.71
N ASP A 283 -4.58 12.90 9.42
CA ASP A 283 -5.93 12.83 8.86
C ASP A 283 -6.49 11.39 8.88
N LEU A 284 -5.67 10.40 8.57
CA LEU A 284 -6.06 8.98 8.66
C LEU A 284 -6.40 8.55 10.09
N LEU A 285 -5.62 9.01 11.08
CA LEU A 285 -5.89 8.77 12.51
C LEU A 285 -7.20 9.43 12.95
N ARG A 286 -7.42 10.69 12.56
CA ARG A 286 -8.65 11.42 12.86
C ARG A 286 -9.89 10.71 12.31
N ARG A 287 -9.80 10.12 11.11
CA ARG A 287 -10.88 9.35 10.48
C ARG A 287 -11.02 7.93 11.03
N GLY A 288 -10.20 7.53 12.00
CA GLY A 288 -10.21 6.18 12.57
C GLY A 288 -9.76 5.07 11.60
N ARG A 289 -9.08 5.44 10.50
CA ARG A 289 -8.57 4.49 9.49
C ARG A 289 -7.29 3.76 9.95
N VAL A 290 -6.56 4.33 10.90
CA VAL A 290 -5.36 3.76 11.54
C VAL A 290 -5.63 3.64 13.04
N ARG A 291 -5.35 2.46 13.62
CA ARG A 291 -5.48 2.19 15.08
C ARG A 291 -4.21 1.56 15.64
#